data_74b1b4b7956dc36f0c8c945b37139da9
#
_entry.id   74b1b4b7956dc36f0c8c945b37139da9
#
_cell.length_a   1.000
_cell.length_b   1.000
_cell.length_c   1.000
_cell.angle_alpha   90.00
_cell.angle_beta   90.00
_cell.angle_gamma   90.00
#
_symmetry.space_group_name_H-M   'P 1'
#
loop_
_entity.id
_entity.type
_entity.pdbx_description
1 polymer ?
#
loop_
_entity_poly.entity_id
_entity_poly.type
_entity_poly.pdbx_seq_one_letter_code
_entity_poly.pdbx_strand_id
1 'polypeptide(L)'
;NHPSVIMYSTGNEVSETAQKKGIALTKSLTDRLHELDSTRPVSCGINIFFNFLSSMGFGVYSDKKADEAAENAKKKKAVGSEFYNTVAGIFGAGFMKTGATLYPCDVKTRDAYANMDVAGYNYGIKRYRHDLKKYPKMYLLNLKENHLYIL
;
A
#
# COMPACT_ATOMS: atom_id res chain seq x y z
N ASN A 1 -22.48 -3.01 14.29
CA ASN A 1 -21.81 -1.69 14.19
C ASN A 1 -21.34 -1.24 15.56
N HIS A 2 -20.02 -1.18 15.77
CA HIS A 2 -19.44 -0.70 17.03
C HIS A 2 -19.07 0.80 16.89
N PRO A 3 -19.52 1.69 17.75
CA PRO A 3 -19.30 3.14 17.61
C PRO A 3 -17.83 3.56 17.65
N SER A 4 -16.96 2.75 18.24
CA SER A 4 -15.51 3.01 18.30
C SER A 4 -14.77 2.69 16.98
N VAL A 5 -15.41 2.01 16.03
CA VAL A 5 -14.81 1.75 14.71
C VAL A 5 -15.09 2.97 13.83
N ILE A 6 -14.05 3.73 13.54
CA ILE A 6 -14.14 4.98 12.75
C ILE A 6 -13.70 4.79 11.29
N MET A 7 -12.95 3.74 10.99
CA MET A 7 -12.39 3.46 9.66
C MET A 7 -12.06 1.98 9.53
N TYR A 8 -12.09 1.45 8.31
CA TYR A 8 -11.61 0.11 7.97
C TYR A 8 -10.25 0.19 7.29
N SER A 9 -9.38 -0.80 7.57
CA SER A 9 -8.12 -0.97 6.84
C SER A 9 -8.07 -2.35 6.19
N THR A 10 -7.81 -2.40 4.89
CA THR A 10 -7.74 -3.63 4.10
C THR A 10 -6.35 -4.27 4.10
N GLY A 11 -5.34 -3.60 4.63
CA GLY A 11 -4.00 -4.14 4.71
C GLY A 11 -2.99 -3.18 5.36
N ASN A 12 -1.83 -3.72 5.69
CA ASN A 12 -0.70 -2.98 6.24
C ASN A 12 0.60 -3.38 5.53
N GLU A 13 1.43 -2.39 5.20
CA GLU A 13 2.71 -2.56 4.48
C GLU A 13 2.57 -3.30 3.14
N VAL A 14 1.41 -3.20 2.49
CA VAL A 14 1.16 -3.87 1.21
C VAL A 14 2.10 -3.32 0.14
N SER A 15 2.75 -4.20 -0.60
CA SER A 15 3.77 -3.87 -1.61
C SER A 15 3.44 -4.33 -3.03
N GLU A 16 2.25 -4.90 -3.23
CA GLU A 16 1.80 -5.52 -4.48
C GLU A 16 0.77 -4.67 -5.24
N THR A 17 0.39 -3.53 -4.71
CA THR A 17 -0.68 -2.68 -5.27
C THR A 17 -0.24 -1.82 -6.47
N ALA A 18 1.02 -1.94 -6.92
CA ALA A 18 1.50 -1.30 -8.15
C ALA A 18 1.17 -2.12 -9.42
N GLN A 19 0.59 -3.29 -9.27
CA GLN A 19 0.29 -4.21 -10.36
C GLN A 19 -1.21 -4.34 -10.58
N LYS A 20 -1.63 -4.72 -11.79
CA LYS A 20 -3.05 -4.76 -12.18
C LYS A 20 -3.91 -5.58 -11.23
N LYS A 21 -3.45 -6.78 -10.83
CA LYS A 21 -4.18 -7.63 -9.89
C LYS A 21 -4.26 -7.01 -8.49
N GLY A 22 -3.17 -6.41 -8.02
CA GLY A 22 -3.15 -5.71 -6.72
C GLY A 22 -4.08 -4.51 -6.71
N ILE A 23 -4.09 -3.69 -7.78
CA ILE A 23 -5.03 -2.57 -7.94
C ILE A 23 -6.48 -3.06 -7.95
N ALA A 24 -6.77 -4.12 -8.71
CA ALA A 24 -8.11 -4.71 -8.78
C ALA A 24 -8.56 -5.27 -7.43
N LEU A 25 -7.66 -5.95 -6.71
CA LEU A 25 -7.96 -6.48 -5.37
C LEU A 25 -8.24 -5.34 -4.38
N THR A 26 -7.44 -4.28 -4.39
CA THR A 26 -7.66 -3.10 -3.55
C THR A 26 -9.05 -2.52 -3.78
N LYS A 27 -9.45 -2.36 -5.05
CA LYS A 27 -10.79 -1.90 -5.40
C LYS A 27 -11.87 -2.83 -4.89
N SER A 28 -11.75 -4.13 -5.14
CA SER A 28 -12.74 -5.13 -4.72
C SER A 28 -12.93 -5.16 -3.21
N LEU A 29 -11.85 -5.04 -2.43
CA LEU A 29 -11.93 -4.99 -0.97
C LEU A 29 -12.61 -3.71 -0.48
N THR A 30 -12.31 -2.56 -1.08
CA THR A 30 -12.94 -1.28 -0.76
C THR A 30 -14.44 -1.32 -1.08
N ASP A 31 -14.79 -1.73 -2.30
CA ASP A 31 -16.18 -1.86 -2.74
C ASP A 31 -16.96 -2.80 -1.78
N ARG A 32 -16.36 -3.93 -1.42
CA ARG A 32 -17.00 -4.90 -0.51
C ARG A 32 -17.24 -4.34 0.89
N LEU A 33 -16.32 -3.55 1.41
CA LEU A 33 -16.51 -2.89 2.71
C LEU A 33 -17.61 -1.84 2.63
N HIS A 34 -17.69 -1.05 1.55
CA HIS A 34 -18.76 -0.07 1.36
C HIS A 34 -20.14 -0.73 1.19
N GLU A 35 -20.22 -1.90 0.56
CA GLU A 35 -21.46 -2.69 0.50
C GLU A 35 -21.94 -3.12 1.90
N LEU A 36 -21.00 -3.46 2.78
CA LEU A 36 -21.31 -3.92 4.15
C LEU A 36 -21.56 -2.75 5.11
N ASP A 37 -20.84 -1.65 4.93
CA ASP A 37 -20.95 -0.44 5.74
C ASP A 37 -20.48 0.79 4.95
N SER A 38 -21.43 1.53 4.39
CA SER A 38 -21.17 2.75 3.62
C SER A 38 -20.88 3.98 4.49
N THR A 39 -20.90 3.84 5.82
CA THR A 39 -20.77 4.97 6.76
C THR A 39 -19.34 5.25 7.18
N ARG A 40 -18.42 4.35 6.91
CA ARG A 40 -17.02 4.43 7.35
C ARG A 40 -16.05 4.41 6.19
N PRO A 41 -15.03 5.28 6.22
CA PRO A 41 -14.01 5.30 5.18
C PRO A 41 -13.14 4.04 5.21
N VAL A 42 -12.61 3.70 4.05
CA VAL A 42 -11.71 2.56 3.83
C VAL A 42 -10.31 3.05 3.48
N SER A 43 -9.31 2.43 4.07
CA SER A 43 -7.89 2.69 3.83
C SER A 43 -7.12 1.39 3.60
N CYS A 44 -5.90 1.51 3.11
CA CYS A 44 -4.90 0.46 3.10
C CYS A 44 -3.52 1.06 3.31
N GLY A 45 -2.74 0.47 4.20
CA GLY A 45 -1.34 0.85 4.39
C GLY A 45 -0.46 0.34 3.27
N ILE A 46 -0.03 1.22 2.39
CA ILE A 46 0.82 0.86 1.24
C ILE A 46 2.27 1.22 1.53
N ASN A 47 3.18 0.25 1.37
CA ASN A 47 4.61 0.51 1.34
C ASN A 47 4.99 1.06 -0.04
N ILE A 48 5.07 2.38 -0.12
CA ILE A 48 5.20 3.13 -1.38
C ILE A 48 6.48 2.74 -2.13
N PHE A 49 7.61 2.69 -1.44
CA PHE A 49 8.89 2.38 -2.08
C PHE A 49 8.97 0.93 -2.55
N PHE A 50 8.50 -0.01 -1.75
CA PHE A 50 8.50 -1.42 -2.14
C PHE A 50 7.52 -1.73 -3.27
N ASN A 51 6.39 -1.01 -3.37
CA ASN A 51 5.53 -1.10 -4.54
C ASN A 51 6.26 -0.73 -5.84
N PHE A 52 7.06 0.32 -5.81
CA PHE A 52 7.88 0.70 -6.94
C PHE A 52 8.90 -0.41 -7.29
N LEU A 53 9.64 -0.94 -6.30
CA LEU A 53 10.59 -2.03 -6.52
C LEU A 53 9.89 -3.30 -7.07
N SER A 54 8.74 -3.66 -6.51
CA SER A 54 7.94 -4.80 -6.98
C SER A 54 7.49 -4.63 -8.43
N SER A 55 7.15 -3.40 -8.84
CA SER A 55 6.75 -3.11 -10.21
C SER A 55 7.89 -3.26 -11.23
N MET A 56 9.14 -3.19 -10.77
CA MET A 56 10.34 -3.42 -11.59
C MET A 56 10.82 -4.89 -11.56
N GLY A 57 10.08 -5.77 -10.89
CA GLY A 57 10.46 -7.18 -10.73
C GLY A 57 11.36 -7.46 -9.52
N PHE A 58 11.75 -6.44 -8.75
CA PHE A 58 12.44 -6.62 -7.48
C PHE A 58 11.41 -6.91 -6.39
N GLY A 59 11.43 -8.08 -5.83
CA GLY A 59 10.50 -8.42 -4.75
C GLY A 59 9.87 -9.77 -4.95
N VAL A 60 9.01 -10.10 -4.01
CA VAL A 60 8.46 -11.43 -3.85
C VAL A 60 7.26 -11.67 -4.75
N TYR A 61 6.56 -10.61 -5.13
CA TYR A 61 5.28 -10.70 -5.81
C TYR A 61 5.28 -9.94 -7.13
N SER A 62 4.83 -10.61 -8.18
CA SER A 62 4.40 -10.00 -9.43
C SER A 62 3.19 -10.78 -9.94
N ASP A 63 2.36 -10.16 -10.78
CA ASP A 63 1.22 -10.85 -11.39
C ASP A 63 1.66 -12.14 -12.10
N LYS A 64 2.80 -12.10 -12.80
CA LYS A 64 3.39 -13.28 -13.45
C LYS A 64 3.76 -14.38 -12.46
N LYS A 65 4.43 -14.04 -11.34
CA LYS A 65 4.77 -15.01 -10.28
C LYS A 65 3.54 -15.58 -9.59
N ALA A 66 2.47 -14.78 -9.47
CA ALA A 66 1.20 -15.22 -8.92
C ALA A 66 0.51 -16.25 -9.83
N ASP A 67 0.54 -16.04 -11.15
CA ASP A 67 0.01 -17.00 -12.14
C ASP A 67 0.82 -18.30 -12.13
N GLU A 68 2.15 -18.21 -12.17
CA GLU A 68 3.05 -19.37 -12.07
C GLU A 68 2.86 -20.14 -10.73
N ALA A 69 2.59 -19.44 -9.65
CA ALA A 69 2.32 -20.06 -8.33
C ALA A 69 0.96 -20.74 -8.28
N ALA A 70 -0.06 -20.20 -8.96
CA ALA A 70 -1.37 -20.82 -9.07
C ALA A 70 -1.31 -22.13 -9.87
N GLU A 71 -0.52 -22.17 -10.95
CA GLU A 71 -0.28 -23.38 -11.74
C GLU A 71 0.56 -24.42 -10.97
N ASN A 72 1.48 -23.98 -10.10
CA ASN A 72 2.42 -24.83 -9.35
C ASN A 72 2.09 -24.91 -7.84
N ALA A 73 0.82 -24.89 -7.45
CA ALA A 73 0.33 -24.74 -6.09
C ALA A 73 0.89 -25.75 -5.04
N LYS A 74 1.66 -26.75 -5.44
CA LYS A 74 2.19 -27.80 -4.55
C LYS A 74 3.60 -27.56 -3.98
N LYS A 75 4.33 -26.49 -4.35
CA LYS A 75 5.78 -26.42 -4.05
C LYS A 75 6.37 -25.07 -3.58
N LYS A 76 5.65 -23.99 -3.33
CA LYS A 76 6.30 -22.75 -2.90
C LYS A 76 5.87 -22.29 -1.53
N LYS A 77 6.84 -22.26 -0.61
CA LYS A 77 6.80 -21.54 0.66
C LYS A 77 6.45 -20.07 0.36
N ALA A 78 5.41 -19.55 0.99
CA ALA A 78 5.11 -18.12 0.90
C ALA A 78 6.36 -17.36 1.37
N VAL A 79 6.92 -16.50 0.52
CA VAL A 79 8.03 -15.65 0.91
C VAL A 79 7.40 -14.50 1.67
N GLY A 80 7.54 -14.52 2.98
CA GLY A 80 6.98 -13.52 3.87
C GLY A 80 7.74 -12.20 3.84
N SER A 81 7.47 -11.36 4.81
CA SER A 81 8.08 -10.05 5.02
C SER A 81 9.61 -10.06 5.23
N GLU A 82 10.24 -11.23 5.33
CA GLU A 82 11.69 -11.40 5.58
C GLU A 82 12.56 -10.65 4.57
N PHE A 83 12.22 -10.70 3.28
CA PHE A 83 12.95 -9.96 2.24
C PHE A 83 12.91 -8.46 2.51
N TYR A 84 11.74 -7.92 2.80
CA TYR A 84 11.58 -6.49 3.07
C TYR A 84 12.25 -6.07 4.37
N ASN A 85 12.21 -6.91 5.39
CA ASN A 85 12.91 -6.69 6.65
C ASN A 85 14.43 -6.70 6.46
N THR A 86 14.94 -7.59 5.62
CA THR A 86 16.38 -7.64 5.27
C THR A 86 16.80 -6.37 4.55
N VAL A 87 16.05 -5.92 3.53
CA VAL A 87 16.33 -4.67 2.81
C VAL A 87 16.25 -3.47 3.75
N ALA A 88 15.23 -3.40 4.61
CA ALA A 88 15.09 -2.35 5.60
C ALA A 88 16.22 -2.39 6.65
N GLY A 89 16.68 -3.58 7.03
CA GLY A 89 17.81 -3.75 7.95
C GLY A 89 19.14 -3.27 7.37
N ILE A 90 19.38 -3.52 6.07
CA ILE A 90 20.63 -3.11 5.40
C ILE A 90 20.66 -1.61 5.13
N PHE A 91 19.57 -1.03 4.60
CA PHE A 91 19.52 0.35 4.13
C PHE A 91 18.88 1.32 5.12
N GLY A 92 18.22 0.81 6.14
CA GLY A 92 17.51 1.58 7.15
C GLY A 92 16.18 2.18 6.67
N ALA A 93 15.34 2.56 7.64
CA ALA A 93 14.03 3.18 7.35
C ALA A 93 14.15 4.53 6.64
N GLY A 94 15.25 5.25 6.84
CA GLY A 94 15.54 6.54 6.19
C GLY A 94 15.64 6.43 4.66
N PHE A 95 16.19 5.33 4.17
CA PHE A 95 16.27 5.03 2.73
C PHE A 95 14.88 4.86 2.12
N MET A 96 14.00 4.08 2.75
CA MET A 96 12.64 3.89 2.28
C MET A 96 11.84 5.20 2.26
N LYS A 97 11.97 6.01 3.32
CA LYS A 97 11.30 7.32 3.42
C LYS A 97 11.74 8.29 2.32
N THR A 98 13.02 8.25 1.96
CA THR A 98 13.57 9.10 0.88
C THR A 98 13.21 8.50 -0.49
N GLY A 99 13.35 7.20 -0.67
CA GLY A 99 12.96 6.50 -1.89
C GLY A 99 11.49 6.69 -2.25
N ALA A 100 10.60 6.70 -1.24
CA ALA A 100 9.18 6.94 -1.45
C ALA A 100 8.86 8.32 -2.08
N THR A 101 9.76 9.30 -2.02
CA THR A 101 9.56 10.63 -2.62
C THR A 101 9.80 10.67 -4.12
N LEU A 102 10.36 9.62 -4.70
CA LEU A 102 10.64 9.55 -6.13
C LEU A 102 9.35 9.58 -6.95
N TYR A 103 9.36 10.32 -8.06
CA TYR A 103 8.21 10.42 -8.96
C TYR A 103 7.69 9.06 -9.46
N PRO A 104 8.53 8.06 -9.82
CA PRO A 104 8.04 6.73 -10.19
C PRO A 104 7.25 6.04 -9.08
N CYS A 105 7.55 6.28 -7.82
CA CYS A 105 6.80 5.74 -6.69
C CYS A 105 5.37 6.28 -6.66
N ASP A 106 5.17 7.56 -6.96
CA ASP A 106 3.85 8.16 -7.11
C ASP A 106 3.07 7.51 -8.28
N VAL A 107 3.69 7.42 -9.45
CA VAL A 107 3.05 6.81 -10.64
C VAL A 107 2.58 5.38 -10.35
N LYS A 108 3.36 4.63 -9.58
CA LYS A 108 3.06 3.20 -9.31
C LYS A 108 2.08 2.96 -8.17
N THR A 109 1.77 3.97 -7.36
CA THR A 109 0.85 3.81 -6.22
C THR A 109 -0.44 4.62 -6.34
N ARG A 110 -0.50 5.63 -7.20
CA ARG A 110 -1.66 6.51 -7.32
C ARG A 110 -2.97 5.80 -7.68
N ASP A 111 -2.90 4.80 -8.57
CA ASP A 111 -4.09 4.07 -9.03
C ASP A 111 -4.68 3.20 -7.91
N ALA A 112 -3.84 2.65 -7.04
CA ALA A 112 -4.31 1.94 -5.85
C ALA A 112 -4.96 2.90 -4.84
N TYR A 113 -4.32 4.05 -4.60
CA TYR A 113 -4.89 5.07 -3.71
C TYR A 113 -6.21 5.65 -4.22
N ALA A 114 -6.40 5.74 -5.54
CA ALA A 114 -7.66 6.19 -6.14
C ALA A 114 -8.85 5.27 -5.83
N ASN A 115 -8.61 4.05 -5.37
CA ASN A 115 -9.63 3.07 -4.97
C ASN A 115 -9.97 3.13 -3.48
N MET A 116 -9.41 4.07 -2.72
CA MET A 116 -9.59 4.21 -1.27
C MET A 116 -10.15 5.58 -0.93
N ASP A 117 -10.81 5.70 0.21
CA ASP A 117 -11.25 6.98 0.73
C ASP A 117 -10.10 7.74 1.40
N VAL A 118 -9.21 6.99 2.04
CA VAL A 118 -8.05 7.52 2.77
C VAL A 118 -6.78 6.79 2.32
N ALA A 119 -5.81 7.52 1.82
CA ALA A 119 -4.53 6.94 1.42
C ALA A 119 -3.66 6.65 2.66
N GLY A 120 -3.42 5.36 2.91
CA GLY A 120 -2.58 4.90 4.01
C GLY A 120 -1.11 4.78 3.59
N TYR A 121 -0.23 5.61 4.17
CA TYR A 121 1.19 5.61 3.85
C TYR A 121 2.00 4.83 4.89
N ASN A 122 2.78 3.85 4.42
CA ASN A 122 3.88 3.28 5.18
C ASN A 122 5.19 3.89 4.65
N TYR A 123 5.99 4.46 5.55
CA TYR A 123 7.26 5.15 5.25
C TYR A 123 7.15 6.34 4.28
N GLY A 124 5.97 6.92 4.13
CA GLY A 124 5.68 8.00 3.18
C GLY A 124 5.71 9.43 3.75
N ILE A 125 6.16 9.65 5.00
CA ILE A 125 6.03 10.94 5.70
C ILE A 125 6.61 12.12 4.92
N LYS A 126 7.72 11.93 4.20
CA LYS A 126 8.34 12.98 3.41
C LYS A 126 7.51 13.44 2.20
N ARG A 127 6.48 12.67 1.83
CA ARG A 127 5.59 12.99 0.69
C ARG A 127 4.42 13.88 1.06
N TYR A 128 4.01 13.94 2.33
CA TYR A 128 2.77 14.61 2.73
C TYR A 128 2.60 16.00 2.13
N ARG A 129 3.56 16.88 2.33
CA ARG A 129 3.47 18.27 1.85
C ARG A 129 3.35 18.36 0.32
N HIS A 130 3.98 17.45 -0.41
CA HIS A 130 3.91 17.40 -1.87
C HIS A 130 2.57 16.84 -2.31
N ASP A 131 2.15 15.72 -1.75
CA ASP A 131 0.97 15.00 -2.20
C ASP A 131 -0.32 15.73 -1.82
N LEU A 132 -0.39 16.39 -0.66
CA LEU A 132 -1.51 17.27 -0.31
C LEU A 132 -1.70 18.42 -1.29
N LYS A 133 -0.61 18.97 -1.85
CA LYS A 133 -0.72 20.01 -2.88
C LYS A 133 -1.15 19.42 -4.24
N LYS A 134 -0.65 18.24 -4.57
CA LYS A 134 -0.93 17.57 -5.84
C LYS A 134 -2.32 16.93 -5.90
N TYR A 135 -2.77 16.40 -4.77
CA TYR A 135 -4.03 15.68 -4.61
C TYR A 135 -4.89 16.30 -3.50
N PRO A 136 -5.43 17.52 -3.69
CA PRO A 136 -6.08 18.28 -2.61
C PRO A 136 -7.39 17.66 -2.09
N LYS A 137 -7.92 16.65 -2.77
CA LYS A 137 -9.11 15.90 -2.33
C LYS A 137 -8.78 14.56 -1.66
N MET A 138 -7.50 14.24 -1.51
CA MET A 138 -7.08 12.98 -0.93
C MET A 138 -6.82 13.14 0.57
N TYR A 139 -7.45 12.32 1.38
CA TYR A 139 -7.13 12.21 2.79
C TYR A 139 -5.92 11.30 2.98
N LEU A 140 -4.97 11.71 3.81
CA LEU A 140 -3.73 10.98 4.06
C LEU A 140 -3.68 10.48 5.50
N LEU A 141 -3.27 9.22 5.65
CA LEU A 141 -3.04 8.58 6.95
C LEU A 141 -1.63 7.98 6.99
N ASN A 142 -0.86 8.28 8.04
CA ASN A 142 0.39 7.60 8.31
C ASN A 142 0.18 6.46 9.32
N LEU A 143 0.30 5.23 8.88
CA LEU A 143 0.01 4.06 9.71
C LEU A 143 1.19 3.60 10.59
N LYS A 144 2.41 4.05 10.31
CA LYS A 144 3.59 3.49 10.97
C LYS A 144 4.32 4.44 11.95
N GLU A 145 4.04 5.71 11.95
CA GLU A 145 4.75 6.68 12.82
C GLU A 145 3.88 7.24 13.94
N ASN A 146 2.81 6.54 14.33
CA ASN A 146 1.89 6.90 15.43
C ASN A 146 1.31 8.32 15.37
N HIS A 147 1.32 8.96 14.21
CA HIS A 147 0.75 10.27 14.01
C HIS A 147 -0.40 10.21 13.00
N LEU A 148 -1.60 10.33 13.50
CA LEU A 148 -2.80 10.54 12.69
C LEU A 148 -2.86 12.03 12.31
N TYR A 149 -2.54 12.36 11.07
CA TYR A 149 -2.83 13.68 10.53
C TYR A 149 -4.11 13.58 9.70
N ILE A 150 -5.23 13.99 10.30
CA ILE A 150 -6.45 14.33 9.58
C ILE A 150 -6.35 15.83 9.34
N LEU A 151 -6.12 16.24 8.12
CA LEU A 151 -6.15 17.65 7.71
C LEU A 151 -7.42 17.92 6.95
#